data_bd8b5646dfbe856af7c996c8f4ec4820
#
_entry.id   bd8b5646dfbe856af7c996c8f4ec4820
#
_cell.length_a   1.000
_cell.length_b   1.000
_cell.length_c   1.000
_cell.angle_alpha   90.00
_cell.angle_beta   90.00
_cell.angle_gamma   90.00
#
_symmetry.space_group_name_H-M   'P 1'
#
loop_
_entity.id
_entity.type
_entity.pdbx_description
1 polymer ?
#
loop_
_entity_poly.entity_id
_entity_poly.type
_entity_poly.pdbx_seq_one_letter_code
_entity_poly.pdbx_strand_id
1 'polypeptide(L)'
;MILDKKQLKIEDNVWINHYARIDTTGGVEIGEGCQVGYGACILSHSSHIAIRLLGTHYMEIPIKDRSGYIFKPVKIGKYTFVGGGSYIMPGVTVGKGCVIGVNSVVTHDIPDYSIAMGNPARVTGSTLDTDREFLAGNSRLKKMYYDADALKRISDQSHNE
;
A
#
# COMPACT_ATOMS: atom_id res chain seq x y z
N MET A 1 10.64 2.45 -12.18
CA MET A 1 12.06 2.75 -11.90
C MET A 1 12.26 2.68 -10.39
N ILE A 2 13.26 1.94 -9.94
CA ILE A 2 13.65 1.83 -8.51
C ILE A 2 14.90 2.71 -8.35
N LEU A 3 14.83 3.73 -7.50
CA LEU A 3 15.90 4.73 -7.36
C LEU A 3 17.02 4.30 -6.40
N ASP A 4 16.70 3.63 -5.29
CA ASP A 4 17.69 3.09 -4.36
C ASP A 4 17.28 1.70 -3.85
N LYS A 5 17.98 0.66 -4.31
CA LYS A 5 17.69 -0.73 -3.94
C LYS A 5 17.95 -1.03 -2.46
N LYS A 6 18.78 -0.25 -1.78
CA LYS A 6 19.12 -0.47 -0.36
C LYS A 6 17.96 -0.12 0.57
N GLN A 7 17.03 0.71 0.10
CA GLN A 7 15.86 1.13 0.86
C GLN A 7 14.57 0.44 0.41
N LEU A 8 14.68 -0.61 -0.41
CA LEU A 8 13.55 -1.43 -0.85
C LEU A 8 13.61 -2.80 -0.19
N LYS A 9 12.57 -3.14 0.56
CA LYS A 9 12.33 -4.48 1.09
C LYS A 9 11.08 -5.05 0.43
N ILE A 10 11.22 -6.18 -0.25
CA ILE A 10 10.10 -6.93 -0.85
C ILE A 10 10.18 -8.34 -0.29
N GLU A 11 9.07 -8.81 0.28
CA GLU A 11 8.93 -10.19 0.74
C GLU A 11 8.56 -11.13 -0.42
N ASP A 12 8.37 -12.43 -0.13
CA ASP A 12 8.14 -13.45 -1.14
C ASP A 12 6.77 -13.30 -1.83
N ASN A 13 6.65 -13.88 -3.03
CA ASN A 13 5.41 -13.96 -3.81
C ASN A 13 4.76 -12.61 -4.18
N VAL A 14 5.54 -11.53 -4.19
CA VAL A 14 5.04 -10.22 -4.61
C VAL A 14 5.01 -10.12 -6.14
N TRP A 15 3.89 -9.67 -6.66
CA TRP A 15 3.70 -9.42 -8.09
C TRP A 15 3.65 -7.91 -8.37
N ILE A 16 4.57 -7.41 -9.19
CA ILE A 16 4.62 -6.01 -9.62
C ILE A 16 4.36 -5.94 -11.11
N ASN A 17 3.24 -5.33 -11.48
CA ASN A 17 2.82 -5.20 -12.86
C ASN A 17 3.63 -4.15 -13.62
N HIS A 18 3.47 -4.18 -14.97
CA HIS A 18 4.15 -3.27 -15.88
C HIS A 18 3.83 -1.80 -15.55
N TYR A 19 4.81 -0.94 -15.76
CA TYR A 19 4.74 0.50 -15.53
C TYR A 19 4.48 0.92 -14.07
N ALA A 20 4.41 -0.02 -13.12
CA ALA A 20 4.40 0.34 -11.71
C ALA A 20 5.71 1.07 -11.36
N ARG A 21 5.61 2.12 -10.55
CA ARG A 21 6.73 2.97 -10.15
C ARG A 21 6.89 2.91 -8.64
N ILE A 22 8.06 2.53 -8.18
CA ILE A 22 8.39 2.48 -6.76
C ILE A 22 9.55 3.42 -6.52
N ASP A 23 9.25 4.51 -5.83
CA ASP A 23 10.28 5.44 -5.35
C ASP A 23 10.69 5.05 -3.94
N THR A 24 11.94 4.65 -3.81
CA THR A 24 12.50 4.12 -2.57
C THR A 24 13.34 5.12 -1.79
N THR A 25 13.34 6.39 -2.20
CA THR A 25 14.20 7.43 -1.60
C THR A 25 14.01 7.58 -0.10
N GLY A 26 12.77 7.43 0.40
CA GLY A 26 12.44 7.43 1.85
C GLY A 26 12.23 6.05 2.47
N GLY A 27 12.41 4.98 1.66
CA GLY A 27 12.18 3.60 2.07
C GLY A 27 10.80 3.05 1.67
N VAL A 28 10.77 1.80 1.18
CA VAL A 28 9.53 1.09 0.85
C VAL A 28 9.64 -0.36 1.32
N GLU A 29 8.62 -0.82 2.04
CA GLU A 29 8.44 -2.22 2.42
C GLU A 29 7.16 -2.76 1.79
N ILE A 30 7.25 -3.92 1.11
CA ILE A 30 6.10 -4.61 0.51
C ILE A 30 6.05 -6.01 1.06
N GLY A 31 4.97 -6.32 1.75
CA GLY A 31 4.73 -7.60 2.39
C GLY A 31 4.46 -8.74 1.40
N GLU A 32 4.57 -9.95 1.90
CA GLU A 32 4.36 -11.20 1.16
C GLU A 32 3.01 -11.22 0.43
N GLY A 33 3.02 -11.80 -0.77
CA GLY A 33 1.80 -12.05 -1.54
C GLY A 33 1.10 -10.79 -2.08
N CYS A 34 1.70 -9.60 -1.93
CA CYS A 34 1.13 -8.38 -2.46
C CYS A 34 1.09 -8.34 -3.98
N GLN A 35 0.09 -7.66 -4.51
CA GLN A 35 0.01 -7.37 -5.93
C GLN A 35 -0.04 -5.86 -6.15
N VAL A 36 0.92 -5.34 -6.92
CA VAL A 36 0.97 -3.94 -7.33
C VAL A 36 0.50 -3.83 -8.77
N GLY A 37 -0.64 -3.20 -8.96
CA GLY A 37 -1.33 -3.08 -10.24
C GLY A 37 -0.58 -2.25 -11.26
N TYR A 38 -1.02 -2.37 -12.51
CA TYR A 38 -0.46 -1.69 -13.66
C TYR A 38 -0.42 -0.16 -13.46
N GLY A 39 0.74 0.45 -13.65
CA GLY A 39 0.91 1.90 -13.53
C GLY A 39 0.73 2.48 -12.12
N ALA A 40 0.60 1.65 -11.08
CA ALA A 40 0.54 2.14 -9.71
C ALA A 40 1.85 2.80 -9.28
N CYS A 41 1.76 3.82 -8.43
CA CYS A 41 2.90 4.60 -7.95
C CYS A 41 2.99 4.53 -6.43
N ILE A 42 4.13 4.07 -5.90
CA ILE A 42 4.45 4.09 -4.48
C ILE A 42 5.54 5.14 -4.28
N LEU A 43 5.22 6.20 -3.55
CA LEU A 43 6.07 7.38 -3.37
C LEU A 43 6.53 7.48 -1.91
N SER A 44 7.83 7.56 -1.69
CA SER A 44 8.40 7.68 -0.35
C SER A 44 9.09 9.04 -0.09
N HIS A 45 9.05 9.96 -1.07
CA HIS A 45 9.57 11.31 -0.91
C HIS A 45 8.69 12.35 -1.58
N SER A 46 8.91 13.62 -1.19
CA SER A 46 8.33 14.78 -1.87
C SER A 46 9.17 16.02 -1.64
N SER A 47 9.30 16.85 -2.66
CA SER A 47 10.08 18.10 -2.63
C SER A 47 9.21 19.37 -2.66
N HIS A 48 7.89 19.23 -2.62
CA HIS A 48 6.95 20.34 -2.87
C HIS A 48 7.08 21.52 -1.88
N ILE A 49 7.60 21.28 -0.67
CA ILE A 49 7.92 22.34 0.29
C ILE A 49 9.30 22.91 0.00
N ALA A 50 10.29 22.04 -0.17
CA ALA A 50 11.68 22.43 -0.38
C ALA A 50 11.88 23.36 -1.59
N ILE A 51 11.19 23.10 -2.70
CA ILE A 51 11.28 23.95 -3.91
C ILE A 51 10.84 25.38 -3.64
N ARG A 52 9.84 25.60 -2.78
CA ARG A 52 9.38 26.94 -2.42
C ARG A 52 10.30 27.63 -1.41
N LEU A 53 10.83 26.87 -0.45
CA LEU A 53 11.71 27.42 0.59
C LEU A 53 13.09 27.81 0.03
N LEU A 54 13.60 27.03 -0.90
CA LEU A 54 14.97 27.18 -1.40
C LEU A 54 15.06 27.95 -2.73
N GLY A 55 13.96 28.07 -3.45
CA GLY A 55 13.89 28.83 -4.70
C GLY A 55 15.00 28.44 -5.69
N THR A 56 15.73 29.44 -6.20
CA THR A 56 16.82 29.24 -7.16
C THR A 56 17.99 28.42 -6.60
N HIS A 57 18.16 28.39 -5.26
CA HIS A 57 19.24 27.64 -4.61
C HIS A 57 18.94 26.14 -4.45
N TYR A 58 17.72 25.70 -4.82
CA TYR A 58 17.30 24.32 -4.64
C TYR A 58 18.26 23.28 -5.23
N MET A 59 18.80 23.57 -6.43
CA MET A 59 19.71 22.64 -7.11
C MET A 59 21.15 22.68 -6.57
N GLU A 60 21.53 23.75 -5.88
CA GLU A 60 22.87 23.93 -5.31
C GLU A 60 23.04 23.17 -3.98
N ILE A 61 21.93 22.92 -3.28
CA ILE A 61 21.93 22.28 -1.98
C ILE A 61 21.80 20.76 -2.15
N PRO A 62 22.69 19.95 -1.52
CA PRO A 62 22.54 18.48 -1.53
C PRO A 62 21.19 18.03 -1.00
N ILE A 63 20.60 16.99 -1.59
CA ILE A 63 19.24 16.52 -1.26
C ILE A 63 19.04 16.31 0.25
N LYS A 64 20.02 15.72 0.92
CA LYS A 64 19.98 15.43 2.39
C LYS A 64 19.89 16.69 3.25
N ASP A 65 20.33 17.84 2.72
CA ASP A 65 20.42 19.11 3.44
C ASP A 65 19.30 20.09 3.03
N ARG A 66 18.39 19.66 2.12
CA ARG A 66 17.28 20.50 1.65
C ARG A 66 16.20 20.62 2.69
N SER A 67 16.07 21.79 3.30
CA SER A 67 14.97 22.09 4.21
C SER A 67 13.61 21.91 3.54
N GLY A 68 12.69 21.19 4.19
CA GLY A 68 11.35 20.90 3.62
C GLY A 68 11.30 19.77 2.60
N TYR A 69 12.42 19.06 2.36
CA TYR A 69 12.39 17.81 1.60
C TYR A 69 11.84 16.68 2.48
N ILE A 70 10.81 16.01 2.02
CA ILE A 70 10.12 14.97 2.78
C ILE A 70 10.70 13.61 2.40
N PHE A 71 11.18 12.87 3.39
CA PHE A 71 11.52 11.46 3.30
C PHE A 71 10.65 10.72 4.31
N LYS A 72 9.73 9.91 3.85
CA LYS A 72 8.84 9.13 4.73
C LYS A 72 8.64 7.74 4.15
N PRO A 73 8.97 6.68 4.91
CA PRO A 73 8.83 5.32 4.43
C PRO A 73 7.37 4.98 4.17
N VAL A 74 7.15 4.11 3.17
CA VAL A 74 5.84 3.52 2.89
C VAL A 74 5.89 2.04 3.21
N LYS A 75 4.81 1.53 3.85
CA LYS A 75 4.65 0.11 4.15
C LYS A 75 3.36 -0.42 3.56
N ILE A 76 3.45 -1.59 2.92
CA ILE A 76 2.29 -2.31 2.41
C ILE A 76 2.27 -3.68 3.06
N GLY A 77 1.23 -3.93 3.83
CA GLY A 77 1.01 -5.18 4.56
C GLY A 77 0.74 -6.36 3.62
N LYS A 78 0.98 -7.56 4.12
CA LYS A 78 0.88 -8.82 3.38
C LYS A 78 -0.48 -8.98 2.69
N TYR A 79 -0.46 -9.65 1.53
CA TYR A 79 -1.66 -10.01 0.76
C TYR A 79 -2.56 -8.83 0.41
N THR A 80 -1.96 -7.65 0.24
CA THR A 80 -2.67 -6.43 -0.17
C THR A 80 -2.61 -6.25 -1.67
N PHE A 81 -3.73 -5.86 -2.25
CA PHE A 81 -3.85 -5.49 -3.65
C PHE A 81 -3.84 -3.98 -3.80
N VAL A 82 -2.88 -3.45 -4.55
CA VAL A 82 -2.83 -2.03 -4.94
C VAL A 82 -3.32 -1.90 -6.36
N GLY A 83 -4.49 -1.33 -6.54
CA GLY A 83 -5.14 -1.16 -7.84
C GLY A 83 -4.31 -0.34 -8.83
N GLY A 84 -4.47 -0.65 -10.12
CA GLY A 84 -3.75 0.04 -11.19
C GLY A 84 -3.98 1.55 -11.19
N GLY A 85 -2.96 2.32 -11.55
CA GLY A 85 -3.02 3.78 -11.57
C GLY A 85 -3.13 4.46 -10.20
N SER A 86 -3.11 3.71 -9.10
CA SER A 86 -3.21 4.27 -7.75
C SER A 86 -1.89 4.88 -7.29
N TYR A 87 -1.98 5.83 -6.38
CA TYR A 87 -0.84 6.51 -5.75
C TYR A 87 -0.86 6.25 -4.25
N ILE A 88 0.23 5.70 -3.71
CA ILE A 88 0.47 5.62 -2.26
C ILE A 88 1.45 6.73 -1.89
N MET A 89 1.02 7.64 -1.02
CA MET A 89 1.77 8.85 -0.70
C MET A 89 2.84 8.61 0.39
N PRO A 90 3.86 9.48 0.49
CA PRO A 90 4.94 9.32 1.46
C PRO A 90 4.44 9.23 2.90
N GLY A 91 4.91 8.23 3.64
CA GLY A 91 4.59 8.01 5.06
C GLY A 91 3.35 7.17 5.32
N VAL A 92 2.68 6.70 4.27
CA VAL A 92 1.48 5.87 4.41
C VAL A 92 1.83 4.43 4.76
N THR A 93 1.10 3.87 5.71
CA THR A 93 1.04 2.43 5.99
C THR A 93 -0.30 1.89 5.51
N VAL A 94 -0.26 0.94 4.57
CA VAL A 94 -1.43 0.15 4.18
C VAL A 94 -1.37 -1.18 4.91
N GLY A 95 -2.42 -1.53 5.63
CA GLY A 95 -2.52 -2.78 6.39
C GLY A 95 -2.50 -4.03 5.52
N LYS A 96 -2.52 -5.20 6.17
CA LYS A 96 -2.58 -6.51 5.49
C LYS A 96 -3.97 -6.80 4.94
N GLY A 97 -4.03 -7.59 3.88
CA GLY A 97 -5.29 -8.04 3.28
C GLY A 97 -6.17 -6.91 2.75
N CYS A 98 -5.60 -5.76 2.40
CA CYS A 98 -6.34 -4.61 1.90
C CYS A 98 -6.54 -4.67 0.39
N VAL A 99 -7.58 -3.97 -0.07
CA VAL A 99 -7.77 -3.64 -1.47
C VAL A 99 -7.78 -2.13 -1.63
N ILE A 100 -6.81 -1.61 -2.39
CA ILE A 100 -6.82 -0.23 -2.86
C ILE A 100 -7.45 -0.23 -4.25
N GLY A 101 -8.55 0.50 -4.39
CA GLY A 101 -9.26 0.62 -5.67
C GLY A 101 -8.40 1.28 -6.76
N VAL A 102 -8.68 0.98 -8.02
CA VAL A 102 -7.97 1.59 -9.15
C VAL A 102 -8.05 3.12 -9.11
N ASN A 103 -7.01 3.81 -9.59
CA ASN A 103 -6.93 5.28 -9.66
C ASN A 103 -7.17 6.00 -8.32
N SER A 104 -6.87 5.34 -7.20
CA SER A 104 -7.00 5.93 -5.87
C SER A 104 -5.74 6.69 -5.45
N VAL A 105 -5.90 7.71 -4.61
CA VAL A 105 -4.79 8.46 -4.01
C VAL A 105 -4.83 8.29 -2.50
N VAL A 106 -3.97 7.42 -1.97
CA VAL A 106 -3.91 7.08 -0.55
C VAL A 106 -2.99 8.07 0.16
N THR A 107 -3.60 8.93 0.99
CA THR A 107 -2.92 10.02 1.71
C THR A 107 -2.83 9.80 3.23
N HIS A 108 -3.49 8.77 3.74
CA HIS A 108 -3.53 8.39 5.15
C HIS A 108 -3.41 6.87 5.28
N ASP A 109 -3.06 6.41 6.47
CA ASP A 109 -2.96 4.99 6.77
C ASP A 109 -4.29 4.27 6.55
N ILE A 110 -4.20 3.05 6.05
CA ILE A 110 -5.33 2.17 5.79
C ILE A 110 -5.25 0.98 6.76
N PRO A 111 -6.28 0.76 7.59
CA PRO A 111 -6.30 -0.38 8.51
C PRO A 111 -6.29 -1.73 7.79
N ASP A 112 -5.89 -2.79 8.52
CA ASP A 112 -5.95 -4.16 8.01
C ASP A 112 -7.34 -4.51 7.47
N TYR A 113 -7.38 -5.32 6.43
CA TYR A 113 -8.58 -5.87 5.78
C TYR A 113 -9.56 -4.82 5.25
N SER A 114 -9.09 -3.62 4.94
CA SER A 114 -9.94 -2.55 4.42
C SER A 114 -10.00 -2.56 2.90
N ILE A 115 -11.16 -2.19 2.37
CA ILE A 115 -11.34 -1.75 0.98
C ILE A 115 -11.32 -0.22 1.00
N ALA A 116 -10.34 0.40 0.32
CA ALA A 116 -10.21 1.85 0.25
C ALA A 116 -10.11 2.32 -1.19
N MET A 117 -10.84 3.37 -1.54
CA MET A 117 -10.86 3.90 -2.91
C MET A 117 -11.13 5.39 -2.96
N GLY A 118 -10.82 5.99 -4.10
CA GLY A 118 -11.09 7.39 -4.42
C GLY A 118 -9.87 8.32 -4.31
N ASN A 119 -10.09 9.60 -4.56
CA ASN A 119 -9.09 10.67 -4.45
C ASN A 119 -9.65 11.87 -3.66
N PRO A 120 -9.25 12.05 -2.39
CA PRO A 120 -8.40 11.14 -1.60
C PRO A 120 -9.13 9.83 -1.26
N ALA A 121 -8.37 8.73 -1.12
CA ALA A 121 -8.93 7.42 -0.79
C ALA A 121 -9.60 7.42 0.59
N ARG A 122 -10.73 6.74 0.70
CA ARG A 122 -11.46 6.50 1.95
C ARG A 122 -11.78 5.02 2.07
N VAL A 123 -11.80 4.52 3.30
CA VAL A 123 -12.27 3.16 3.59
C VAL A 123 -13.77 3.10 3.28
N THR A 124 -14.17 2.18 2.42
CA THR A 124 -15.55 2.00 1.94
C THR A 124 -16.12 0.64 2.31
N GLY A 125 -15.30 -0.27 2.84
CA GLY A 125 -15.72 -1.62 3.20
C GLY A 125 -14.59 -2.45 3.80
N SER A 126 -14.86 -3.73 3.98
CA SER A 126 -13.94 -4.72 4.49
C SER A 126 -13.76 -5.88 3.51
N THR A 127 -12.52 -6.33 3.31
CA THR A 127 -12.24 -7.54 2.54
C THR A 127 -12.75 -8.80 3.25
N LEU A 128 -12.86 -8.77 4.60
CA LEU A 128 -13.40 -9.90 5.35
C LEU A 128 -14.87 -10.19 4.99
N ASP A 129 -15.64 -9.15 4.67
CA ASP A 129 -17.03 -9.34 4.26
C ASP A 129 -17.13 -10.02 2.89
N THR A 130 -16.32 -9.57 1.94
CA THR A 130 -16.21 -10.21 0.63
C THR A 130 -15.71 -11.64 0.75
N ASP A 131 -14.65 -11.86 1.53
CA ASP A 131 -14.03 -13.20 1.70
C ASP A 131 -15.00 -14.17 2.36
N ARG A 132 -15.86 -13.72 3.27
CA ARG A 132 -16.90 -14.53 3.93
C ARG A 132 -17.80 -15.21 2.90
N GLU A 133 -18.24 -14.47 1.88
CA GLU A 133 -19.10 -15.00 0.84
C GLU A 133 -18.44 -16.14 0.08
N PHE A 134 -17.16 -16.00 -0.30
CA PHE A 134 -16.40 -17.02 -1.01
C PHE A 134 -16.03 -18.22 -0.14
N LEU A 135 -15.80 -18.00 1.16
CA LEU A 135 -15.46 -19.06 2.11
C LEU A 135 -16.67 -19.85 2.60
N ALA A 136 -17.89 -19.32 2.44
CA ALA A 136 -19.12 -19.99 2.84
C ALA A 136 -19.24 -21.36 2.16
N GLY A 137 -19.35 -22.43 2.95
CA GLY A 137 -19.45 -23.80 2.45
C GLY A 137 -18.22 -24.36 1.74
N ASN A 138 -17.12 -23.60 1.58
CA ASN A 138 -15.93 -24.02 0.86
C ASN A 138 -14.78 -24.42 1.78
N SER A 139 -14.79 -25.69 2.22
CA SER A 139 -13.76 -26.23 3.13
C SER A 139 -12.35 -26.22 2.54
N ARG A 140 -12.20 -26.32 1.20
CA ARG A 140 -10.90 -26.26 0.52
C ARG A 140 -10.31 -24.86 0.61
N LEU A 141 -11.09 -23.82 0.31
CA LEU A 141 -10.60 -22.42 0.42
C LEU A 141 -10.26 -22.05 1.86
N LYS A 142 -11.05 -22.50 2.84
CA LYS A 142 -10.75 -22.26 4.26
C LYS A 142 -9.40 -22.82 4.67
N LYS A 143 -8.99 -23.99 4.16
CA LYS A 143 -7.67 -24.58 4.44
C LYS A 143 -6.51 -23.83 3.78
N MET A 144 -6.78 -23.10 2.71
CA MET A 144 -5.79 -22.35 1.94
C MET A 144 -5.76 -20.86 2.30
N TYR A 145 -6.70 -20.43 3.15
CA TYR A 145 -6.81 -19.01 3.49
C TYR A 145 -5.57 -18.52 4.22
N TYR A 146 -5.03 -17.41 3.76
CA TYR A 146 -3.71 -16.92 4.12
C TYR A 146 -3.56 -16.48 5.59
N ASP A 147 -4.66 -16.16 6.27
CA ASP A 147 -4.65 -15.57 7.61
C ASP A 147 -5.64 -16.30 8.53
N ALA A 148 -5.08 -17.08 9.46
CA ALA A 148 -5.87 -17.86 10.42
C ALA A 148 -6.69 -16.98 11.38
N ASP A 149 -6.19 -15.80 11.75
CA ASP A 149 -6.89 -14.89 12.65
C ASP A 149 -8.05 -14.20 11.92
N ALA A 150 -7.86 -13.82 10.65
CA ALA A 150 -8.92 -13.32 9.80
C ALA A 150 -10.02 -14.39 9.61
N LEU A 151 -9.62 -15.64 9.38
CA LEU A 151 -10.57 -16.74 9.22
C LEU A 151 -11.44 -16.94 10.46
N LYS A 152 -10.88 -16.82 11.67
CA LYS A 152 -11.64 -16.85 12.93
C LYS A 152 -12.66 -15.71 12.99
N ARG A 153 -12.23 -14.47 12.70
CA ARG A 153 -13.13 -13.30 12.70
C ARG A 153 -14.31 -13.48 11.75
N ILE A 154 -14.06 -14.03 10.55
CA ILE A 154 -15.11 -14.35 9.57
C ILE A 154 -16.09 -15.39 10.13
N SER A 155 -15.57 -16.42 10.82
CA SER A 155 -16.40 -17.50 11.39
C SER A 155 -17.24 -17.03 12.58
N ASP A 156 -16.68 -16.20 13.46
CA ASP A 156 -17.35 -15.72 14.67
C ASP A 156 -18.53 -14.80 14.35
N GLN A 157 -18.44 -14.01 13.29
CA GLN A 157 -19.53 -13.13 12.85
C GLN A 157 -20.72 -13.90 12.23
N SER A 158 -20.49 -15.12 11.74
CA SER A 158 -21.53 -15.98 11.16
C SER A 158 -22.47 -16.60 12.21
N HIS A 159 -22.16 -16.49 13.51
CA HIS A 159 -22.96 -17.04 14.61
C HIS A 159 -23.87 -16.00 15.30
N ASN A 160 -23.77 -14.73 14.89
CA ASN A 160 -24.52 -13.62 15.48
C ASN A 160 -25.62 -13.06 14.56
N GLU A 161 -25.87 -13.69 13.42
CA GLU A 161 -26.99 -13.45 12.50
C GLU A 161 -27.96 -14.63 12.52
#